data_30123b010fce26b6c4f5dd6c3f7fc4ae
#
_entry.id   30123b010fce26b6c4f5dd6c3f7fc4ae
#
_cell.length_a   1.000
_cell.length_b   1.000
_cell.length_c   1.000
_cell.angle_alpha   90.00
_cell.angle_beta   90.00
_cell.angle_gamma   90.00
#
_symmetry.space_group_name_H-M   'P 1'
#
loop_
_entity.id
_entity.type
_entity.pdbx_description
1 polymer ?
#
loop_
_entity_poly.entity_id
_entity_poly.type
_entity_poly.pdbx_seq_one_letter_code
_entity_poly.pdbx_strand_id
1 'polypeptide(L)'
;NNPCLIGEAGVGKTAIAEGIAQRIAEGKVPARLQDKEIYLLDMTSLVAGTQFRGQFEQRVKGLISEVKAAGNIILFIDEIHSIVGAGDSDGSMNAANIMKPALSRGQMQVIGATTFAEYRKYIEKDSALERRFQPVKVEEPSLLDTIEVIKGIRIYYEKHHCVRVPDAIVTSIVKLSERYITDRFLPDKAIDLLDEACACCNLRHPEITELLETQRKVTELEAREHELENPE
;
A
#
# COMPACT_ATOMS: atom_id res chain seq x y z
N ASN A 1 2.28 21.10 -7.07
CA ASN A 1 2.71 19.93 -7.83
C ASN A 1 2.40 18.68 -7.01
N ASN A 2 1.93 17.64 -7.66
CA ASN A 2 1.65 16.36 -7.04
C ASN A 2 2.93 15.50 -7.01
N PRO A 3 3.34 14.90 -5.89
CA PRO A 3 4.45 13.98 -5.88
C PRO A 3 4.08 12.67 -6.61
N CYS A 4 5.04 12.14 -7.36
CA CYS A 4 4.95 10.82 -7.95
C CYS A 4 6.12 9.97 -7.43
N LEU A 5 5.84 8.97 -6.60
CA LEU A 5 6.81 8.03 -6.09
C LEU A 5 7.20 7.06 -7.21
N ILE A 6 8.47 7.12 -7.62
CA ILE A 6 8.98 6.31 -8.73
C ILE A 6 10.03 5.36 -8.20
N GLY A 7 9.80 4.07 -8.39
CA GLY A 7 10.72 3.02 -7.95
C GLY A 7 10.25 1.66 -8.41
N GLU A 8 11.09 0.66 -8.30
CA GLU A 8 10.76 -0.71 -8.66
C GLU A 8 9.64 -1.30 -7.77
N ALA A 9 9.01 -2.38 -8.22
CA ALA A 9 8.02 -3.07 -7.41
C ALA A 9 8.66 -3.60 -6.12
N GLY A 10 7.95 -3.50 -4.99
CA GLY A 10 8.42 -4.02 -3.72
C GLY A 10 9.38 -3.12 -2.92
N VAL A 11 9.75 -1.92 -3.41
CA VAL A 11 10.63 -0.99 -2.65
C VAL A 11 9.92 -0.20 -1.55
N GLY A 12 8.60 -0.39 -1.36
CA GLY A 12 7.85 0.22 -0.26
C GLY A 12 7.18 1.56 -0.58
N LYS A 13 6.84 1.84 -1.85
CA LYS A 13 6.15 3.10 -2.24
C LYS A 13 4.83 3.32 -1.50
N THR A 14 4.01 2.28 -1.38
CA THR A 14 2.73 2.32 -0.67
C THR A 14 2.94 2.56 0.83
N ALA A 15 3.92 1.89 1.44
CA ALA A 15 4.28 2.09 2.85
C ALA A 15 4.72 3.54 3.15
N ILE A 16 5.35 4.24 2.20
CA ILE A 16 5.69 5.67 2.35
C ILE A 16 4.41 6.50 2.46
N ALA A 17 3.40 6.25 1.62
CA ALA A 17 2.14 6.99 1.67
C ALA A 17 1.37 6.72 2.98
N GLU A 18 1.34 5.47 3.44
CA GLU A 18 0.77 5.08 4.73
C GLU A 18 1.52 5.73 5.90
N GLY A 19 2.85 5.75 5.85
CA GLY A 19 3.68 6.42 6.85
C GLY A 19 3.45 7.93 6.91
N ILE A 20 3.19 8.59 5.77
CA ILE A 20 2.79 10.00 5.75
C ILE A 20 1.41 10.18 6.39
N ALA A 21 0.44 9.33 6.08
CA ALA A 21 -0.90 9.36 6.66
C ALA A 21 -0.84 9.21 8.20
N GLN A 22 -0.05 8.26 8.69
CA GLN A 22 0.17 8.07 10.12
C GLN A 22 0.79 9.31 10.78
N ARG A 23 1.80 9.92 10.17
CA ARG A 23 2.42 11.16 10.68
C ARG A 23 1.46 12.33 10.71
N ILE A 24 0.53 12.42 9.75
CA ILE A 24 -0.55 13.42 9.76
C ILE A 24 -1.45 13.18 10.97
N ALA A 25 -1.90 11.94 11.17
CA ALA A 25 -2.76 11.57 12.30
C ALA A 25 -2.10 11.83 13.67
N GLU A 26 -0.78 11.65 13.76
CA GLU A 26 0.02 11.95 14.95
C GLU A 26 0.34 13.45 15.13
N GLY A 27 -0.03 14.31 14.18
CA GLY A 27 0.30 15.73 14.17
C GLY A 27 1.78 16.05 13.95
N LYS A 28 2.59 15.06 13.52
CA LYS A 28 4.05 15.17 13.29
C LYS A 28 4.38 15.64 11.88
N VAL A 29 3.64 16.61 11.39
CA VAL A 29 3.78 17.18 10.04
C VAL A 29 3.75 18.70 10.07
N PRO A 30 4.25 19.38 9.04
CA PRO A 30 4.10 20.84 8.92
C PRO A 30 2.63 21.27 8.99
N ALA A 31 2.37 22.48 9.51
CA ALA A 31 1.02 23.00 9.74
C ALA A 31 0.09 22.90 8.50
N ARG A 32 0.65 23.00 7.30
CA ARG A 32 -0.13 22.90 6.04
C ARG A 32 -0.71 21.50 5.78
N LEU A 33 -0.21 20.48 6.46
CA LEU A 33 -0.63 19.08 6.29
C LEU A 33 -1.43 18.54 7.49
N GLN A 34 -1.54 19.28 8.59
CA GLN A 34 -2.16 18.80 9.83
C GLN A 34 -3.65 18.44 9.66
N ASP A 35 -4.36 19.18 8.79
CA ASP A 35 -5.78 18.94 8.54
C ASP A 35 -6.03 18.08 7.29
N LYS A 36 -4.98 17.48 6.73
CA LYS A 36 -5.10 16.66 5.53
C LYS A 36 -5.39 15.21 5.88
N GLU A 37 -6.11 14.56 4.99
CA GLU A 37 -6.44 13.13 5.05
C GLU A 37 -5.97 12.45 3.77
N ILE A 38 -5.34 11.29 3.88
CA ILE A 38 -4.89 10.51 2.73
C ILE A 38 -5.85 9.34 2.52
N TYR A 39 -6.40 9.26 1.31
CA TYR A 39 -7.28 8.16 0.89
C TYR A 39 -6.63 7.37 -0.25
N LEU A 40 -6.56 6.06 -0.08
CA LEU A 40 -6.17 5.16 -1.16
C LEU A 40 -7.30 5.07 -2.19
N LEU A 41 -7.00 5.42 -3.43
CA LEU A 41 -7.91 5.26 -4.55
C LEU A 41 -7.65 3.94 -5.26
N ASP A 42 -8.55 2.98 -5.06
CA ASP A 42 -8.55 1.72 -5.80
C ASP A 42 -9.33 1.88 -7.12
N MET A 43 -8.60 1.84 -8.22
CA MET A 43 -9.16 1.94 -9.57
C MET A 43 -10.02 0.74 -9.93
N THR A 44 -9.69 -0.45 -9.40
CA THR A 44 -10.45 -1.67 -9.65
C THR A 44 -11.86 -1.56 -9.09
N SER A 45 -11.97 -1.03 -7.87
CA SER A 45 -13.26 -0.78 -7.22
C SER A 45 -14.10 0.28 -7.94
N LEU A 46 -13.47 1.27 -8.57
CA LEU A 46 -14.19 2.27 -9.37
C LEU A 46 -14.83 1.67 -10.63
N VAL A 47 -14.17 0.71 -11.24
CA VAL A 47 -14.66 0.00 -12.44
C VAL A 47 -15.68 -1.07 -12.06
N ALA A 48 -15.55 -1.70 -10.90
CA ALA A 48 -16.41 -2.80 -10.47
C ALA A 48 -17.90 -2.42 -10.49
N GLY A 49 -18.71 -3.27 -11.12
CA GLY A 49 -20.17 -3.08 -11.22
C GLY A 49 -20.61 -1.97 -12.20
N THR A 50 -19.71 -1.41 -13.00
CA THR A 50 -20.08 -0.51 -14.09
C THR A 50 -20.22 -1.30 -15.39
N GLN A 51 -21.44 -1.49 -15.87
CA GLN A 51 -21.72 -2.16 -17.16
C GLN A 51 -21.58 -1.21 -18.35
N PHE A 52 -21.71 0.10 -18.12
CA PHE A 52 -21.70 1.11 -19.16
C PHE A 52 -20.67 2.21 -18.86
N ARG A 53 -20.00 2.68 -19.89
CA ARG A 53 -19.01 3.78 -19.83
C ARG A 53 -19.53 5.00 -19.08
N GLY A 54 -20.80 5.40 -19.27
CA GLY A 54 -21.38 6.55 -18.60
C GLY A 54 -21.47 6.45 -17.10
N GLN A 55 -21.67 5.25 -16.54
CA GLN A 55 -21.70 5.02 -15.10
C GLN A 55 -20.33 5.22 -14.45
N PHE A 56 -19.28 4.71 -15.09
CA PHE A 56 -17.91 4.93 -14.66
C PHE A 56 -17.53 6.42 -14.69
N GLU A 57 -17.84 7.10 -15.81
CA GLU A 57 -17.59 8.54 -15.93
C GLU A 57 -18.32 9.35 -14.84
N GLN A 58 -19.55 8.98 -14.52
CA GLN A 58 -20.32 9.62 -13.46
C GLN A 58 -19.71 9.41 -12.07
N ARG A 59 -19.22 8.17 -11.76
CA ARG A 59 -18.53 7.88 -10.50
C ARG A 59 -17.25 8.69 -10.34
N VAL A 60 -16.41 8.73 -11.39
CA VAL A 60 -15.16 9.51 -11.35
C VAL A 60 -15.44 11.01 -11.21
N LYS A 61 -16.46 11.55 -11.90
CA LYS A 61 -16.87 12.95 -11.74
C LYS A 61 -17.42 13.23 -10.33
N GLY A 62 -18.18 12.31 -9.76
CA GLY A 62 -18.65 12.36 -8.37
C GLY A 62 -17.50 12.44 -7.38
N LEU A 63 -16.55 11.51 -7.48
CA LEU A 63 -15.33 11.48 -6.66
C LEU A 63 -14.58 12.83 -6.74
N ILE A 64 -14.33 13.34 -7.95
CA ILE A 64 -13.64 14.62 -8.14
C ILE A 64 -14.40 15.76 -7.45
N SER A 65 -15.72 15.76 -7.54
CA SER A 65 -16.56 16.78 -6.91
C SER A 65 -16.50 16.73 -5.39
N GLU A 66 -16.53 15.54 -4.80
CA GLU A 66 -16.43 15.31 -3.36
C GLU A 66 -15.05 15.71 -2.82
N VAL A 67 -13.96 15.26 -3.46
CA VAL A 67 -12.58 15.63 -3.10
C VAL A 67 -12.38 17.14 -3.16
N LYS A 68 -12.95 17.79 -4.18
CA LYS A 68 -12.87 19.24 -4.33
C LYS A 68 -13.69 19.98 -3.26
N ALA A 69 -14.85 19.47 -2.90
CA ALA A 69 -15.71 20.07 -1.86
C ALA A 69 -15.09 19.93 -0.47
N ALA A 70 -14.47 18.79 -0.17
CA ALA A 70 -13.79 18.53 1.11
C ALA A 70 -12.54 19.42 1.29
N GLY A 71 -11.73 19.60 0.23
CA GLY A 71 -10.57 20.49 0.23
C GLY A 71 -9.35 20.03 1.08
N ASN A 72 -9.54 19.07 1.97
CA ASN A 72 -8.50 18.50 2.85
C ASN A 72 -8.00 17.13 2.39
N ILE A 73 -8.58 16.55 1.34
CA ILE A 73 -8.27 15.20 0.85
C ILE A 73 -7.05 15.19 -0.06
N ILE A 74 -6.14 14.25 0.18
CA ILE A 74 -5.06 13.86 -0.70
C ILE A 74 -5.35 12.43 -1.16
N LEU A 75 -5.44 12.21 -2.47
CA LEU A 75 -5.62 10.87 -3.02
C LEU A 75 -4.26 10.20 -3.22
N PHE A 76 -4.07 9.02 -2.66
CA PHE A 76 -2.98 8.14 -3.02
C PHE A 76 -3.44 7.19 -4.12
N ILE A 77 -2.74 7.19 -5.24
CA ILE A 77 -3.04 6.35 -6.40
C ILE A 77 -1.84 5.47 -6.68
N ASP A 78 -1.97 4.21 -6.31
CA ASP A 78 -0.98 3.22 -6.69
C ASP A 78 -1.15 2.87 -8.17
N GLU A 79 -0.05 2.51 -8.82
CA GLU A 79 -0.03 2.24 -10.26
C GLU A 79 -0.70 3.35 -11.10
N ILE A 80 -0.36 4.62 -10.80
CA ILE A 80 -0.99 5.79 -11.46
C ILE A 80 -0.96 5.71 -13.01
N HIS A 81 -0.04 4.93 -13.56
CA HIS A 81 0.03 4.66 -15.00
C HIS A 81 -1.23 3.95 -15.52
N SER A 82 -1.93 3.18 -14.68
CA SER A 82 -3.18 2.51 -15.06
C SER A 82 -4.27 3.51 -15.44
N ILE A 83 -4.27 4.68 -14.80
CA ILE A 83 -5.21 5.76 -15.13
C ILE A 83 -4.85 6.42 -16.45
N VAL A 84 -3.55 6.56 -16.75
CA VAL A 84 -3.04 7.30 -17.91
C VAL A 84 -2.96 6.41 -19.15
N GLY A 85 -2.57 5.14 -18.98
CA GLY A 85 -2.34 4.19 -20.07
C GLY A 85 -3.58 3.52 -20.64
N ALA A 86 -4.71 3.62 -19.97
CA ALA A 86 -5.98 3.02 -20.39
C ALA A 86 -6.57 3.60 -21.72
N GLY A 87 -5.80 4.42 -22.45
CA GLY A 87 -6.22 5.10 -23.67
C GLY A 87 -5.95 4.37 -24.98
N ASP A 88 -5.12 3.33 -24.98
CA ASP A 88 -4.60 2.74 -26.23
C ASP A 88 -5.34 1.47 -26.70
N SER A 89 -6.30 0.96 -25.97
CA SER A 89 -7.13 -0.17 -26.40
C SER A 89 -8.57 0.27 -26.68
N ASP A 90 -9.05 -0.03 -27.88
CA ASP A 90 -10.43 0.15 -28.30
C ASP A 90 -11.39 -0.43 -27.25
N GLY A 91 -12.11 0.45 -26.56
CA GLY A 91 -13.13 0.07 -25.57
C GLY A 91 -12.76 0.25 -24.10
N SER A 92 -11.51 0.62 -23.73
CA SER A 92 -11.16 0.85 -22.33
C SER A 92 -11.75 2.17 -21.81
N MET A 93 -12.32 2.10 -20.62
CA MET A 93 -12.88 3.24 -19.90
C MET A 93 -11.78 4.23 -19.53
N ASN A 94 -11.76 5.39 -20.18
CA ASN A 94 -10.65 6.33 -20.14
C ASN A 94 -10.76 7.27 -18.93
N ALA A 95 -10.40 6.76 -17.73
CA ALA A 95 -10.33 7.55 -16.48
C ALA A 95 -9.39 8.75 -16.64
N ALA A 96 -8.32 8.59 -17.43
CA ALA A 96 -7.38 9.65 -17.71
C ALA A 96 -8.02 10.90 -18.27
N ASN A 97 -8.89 10.77 -19.24
CA ASN A 97 -9.52 11.93 -19.90
C ASN A 97 -10.44 12.72 -18.95
N ILE A 98 -10.95 12.08 -17.90
CA ILE A 98 -11.80 12.72 -16.90
C ILE A 98 -10.96 13.33 -15.78
N MET A 99 -9.92 12.61 -15.34
CA MET A 99 -9.07 13.05 -14.23
C MET A 99 -8.01 14.07 -14.65
N LYS A 100 -7.47 13.98 -15.89
CA LYS A 100 -6.49 14.95 -16.44
C LYS A 100 -6.88 16.41 -16.26
N PRO A 101 -8.11 16.85 -16.60
CA PRO A 101 -8.51 18.25 -16.40
C PRO A 101 -8.49 18.66 -14.93
N ALA A 102 -8.90 17.81 -14.01
CA ALA A 102 -8.90 18.08 -12.57
C ALA A 102 -7.47 18.15 -12.01
N LEU A 103 -6.62 17.23 -12.42
CA LEU A 103 -5.18 17.22 -12.08
C LEU A 103 -4.45 18.44 -12.66
N SER A 104 -4.69 18.74 -13.94
CA SER A 104 -4.01 19.85 -14.64
C SER A 104 -4.44 21.23 -14.09
N ARG A 105 -5.64 21.38 -13.55
CA ARG A 105 -6.12 22.61 -12.93
C ARG A 105 -5.77 22.73 -11.44
N GLY A 106 -5.12 21.73 -10.84
CA GLY A 106 -4.78 21.70 -9.42
C GLY A 106 -6.02 21.63 -8.51
N GLN A 107 -7.11 21.04 -8.99
CA GLN A 107 -8.37 20.89 -8.25
C GLN A 107 -8.34 19.74 -7.25
N MET A 108 -7.36 18.86 -7.37
CA MET A 108 -7.12 17.70 -6.50
C MET A 108 -5.64 17.62 -6.14
N GLN A 109 -5.36 17.16 -4.93
CA GLN A 109 -4.02 16.80 -4.50
C GLN A 109 -3.87 15.28 -4.61
N VAL A 110 -2.79 14.83 -5.27
CA VAL A 110 -2.57 13.42 -5.53
C VAL A 110 -1.12 13.05 -5.20
N ILE A 111 -0.94 11.91 -4.57
CA ILE A 111 0.33 11.21 -4.48
C ILE A 111 0.22 10.02 -5.43
N GLY A 112 1.02 10.00 -6.49
CA GLY A 112 1.06 8.85 -7.41
C GLY A 112 2.20 7.91 -7.04
N ALA A 113 2.05 6.62 -7.35
CA ALA A 113 3.13 5.65 -7.29
C ALA A 113 3.20 4.87 -8.61
N THR A 114 4.40 4.60 -9.11
CA THR A 114 4.62 3.84 -10.34
C THR A 114 6.07 3.37 -10.47
N THR A 115 6.37 2.57 -11.50
CA THR A 115 7.74 2.16 -11.83
C THR A 115 8.44 3.19 -12.74
N PHE A 116 9.78 3.10 -12.85
CA PHE A 116 10.55 3.95 -13.76
C PHE A 116 10.13 3.80 -15.22
N ALA A 117 9.91 2.56 -15.65
CA ALA A 117 9.53 2.25 -17.03
C ALA A 117 8.15 2.85 -17.40
N GLU A 118 7.20 2.72 -16.50
CA GLU A 118 5.82 3.20 -16.69
C GLU A 118 5.73 4.72 -16.59
N TYR A 119 6.48 5.35 -15.67
CA TYR A 119 6.55 6.80 -15.58
C TYR A 119 7.02 7.41 -16.91
N ARG A 120 8.12 6.90 -17.49
CA ARG A 120 8.65 7.35 -18.79
C ARG A 120 7.67 7.09 -19.93
N LYS A 121 6.98 5.96 -19.91
CA LYS A 121 6.06 5.56 -20.97
C LYS A 121 4.79 6.39 -21.00
N TYR A 122 4.22 6.70 -19.83
CA TYR A 122 2.85 7.24 -19.71
C TYR A 122 2.79 8.67 -19.18
N ILE A 123 3.65 9.06 -18.25
CA ILE A 123 3.56 10.38 -17.59
C ILE A 123 4.49 11.39 -18.26
N GLU A 124 5.72 11.02 -18.51
CA GLU A 124 6.74 11.91 -19.12
C GLU A 124 6.38 12.30 -20.56
N LYS A 125 5.69 11.41 -21.30
CA LYS A 125 5.22 11.70 -22.67
C LYS A 125 4.00 12.61 -22.73
N ASP A 126 3.28 12.78 -21.63
CA ASP A 126 2.12 13.64 -21.54
C ASP A 126 2.48 14.98 -20.91
N SER A 127 2.68 16.00 -21.72
CA SER A 127 3.12 17.33 -21.28
C SER A 127 2.19 18.00 -20.26
N ALA A 128 0.92 17.60 -20.20
CA ALA A 128 -0.04 18.13 -19.23
C ALA A 128 0.16 17.49 -17.85
N LEU A 129 0.54 16.22 -17.80
CA LEU A 129 0.82 15.49 -16.56
C LEU A 129 2.23 15.74 -16.07
N GLU A 130 3.22 15.72 -16.96
CA GLU A 130 4.63 16.00 -16.63
C GLU A 130 4.81 17.28 -15.81
N ARG A 131 4.11 18.35 -16.20
CA ARG A 131 4.15 19.63 -15.48
C ARG A 131 3.46 19.62 -14.13
N ARG A 132 2.70 18.58 -13.80
CA ARG A 132 1.91 18.48 -12.59
C ARG A 132 2.39 17.44 -11.59
N PHE A 133 3.15 16.48 -12.07
CA PHE A 133 3.78 15.47 -11.23
C PHE A 133 5.26 15.79 -11.00
N GLN A 134 5.65 15.84 -9.73
CA GLN A 134 7.04 15.95 -9.30
C GLN A 134 7.60 14.55 -9.04
N PRO A 135 8.55 14.05 -9.84
CA PRO A 135 9.13 12.74 -9.60
C PRO A 135 9.91 12.74 -8.28
N VAL A 136 9.63 11.75 -7.45
CA VAL A 136 10.33 11.44 -6.21
C VAL A 136 10.86 10.02 -6.33
N LYS A 137 12.16 9.87 -6.47
CA LYS A 137 12.80 8.58 -6.63
C LYS A 137 12.79 7.82 -5.31
N VAL A 138 12.26 6.61 -5.32
CA VAL A 138 12.29 5.66 -4.22
C VAL A 138 13.27 4.56 -4.60
N GLU A 139 14.42 4.56 -3.96
CA GLU A 139 15.46 3.57 -4.19
C GLU A 139 15.24 2.32 -3.33
N GLU A 140 15.81 1.21 -3.73
CA GLU A 140 15.87 0.01 -2.92
C GLU A 140 16.63 0.32 -1.62
N PRO A 141 16.08 -0.02 -0.44
CA PRO A 141 16.76 0.23 0.83
C PRO A 141 18.02 -0.60 0.96
N SER A 142 18.98 -0.11 1.73
CA SER A 142 20.19 -0.86 2.04
C SER A 142 19.88 -2.13 2.88
N LEU A 143 20.82 -3.06 2.93
CA LEU A 143 20.69 -4.24 3.79
C LEU A 143 20.47 -3.86 5.27
N LEU A 144 21.14 -2.81 5.74
CA LEU A 144 21.00 -2.35 7.12
C LEU A 144 19.62 -1.75 7.37
N ASP A 145 19.13 -0.90 6.47
CA ASP A 145 17.79 -0.32 6.57
C ASP A 145 16.72 -1.41 6.51
N THR A 146 16.91 -2.41 5.62
CA THR A 146 15.99 -3.54 5.52
C THR A 146 15.97 -4.37 6.80
N ILE A 147 17.10 -4.61 7.45
CA ILE A 147 17.15 -5.29 8.76
C ILE A 147 16.32 -4.53 9.79
N GLU A 148 16.44 -3.21 9.85
CA GLU A 148 15.65 -2.39 10.78
C GLU A 148 14.15 -2.42 10.43
N VAL A 149 13.78 -2.40 9.15
CA VAL A 149 12.39 -2.58 8.71
C VAL A 149 11.86 -3.94 9.19
N ILE A 150 12.58 -5.03 8.90
CA ILE A 150 12.14 -6.38 9.30
C ILE A 150 12.04 -6.51 10.84
N LYS A 151 12.96 -5.93 11.60
CA LYS A 151 12.85 -5.89 13.08
C LYS A 151 11.58 -5.17 13.54
N GLY A 152 11.20 -4.10 12.86
CA GLY A 152 9.99 -3.36 13.18
C GLY A 152 8.70 -4.15 12.94
N ILE A 153 8.65 -4.93 11.86
CA ILE A 153 7.44 -5.65 11.46
C ILE A 153 7.38 -7.09 11.98
N ARG A 154 8.50 -7.69 12.40
CA ARG A 154 8.57 -9.11 12.80
C ARG A 154 7.55 -9.51 13.85
N ILE A 155 7.21 -8.61 14.77
CA ILE A 155 6.26 -8.88 15.85
C ILE A 155 4.87 -9.28 15.34
N TYR A 156 4.47 -8.76 14.17
CA TYR A 156 3.21 -9.12 13.54
C TYR A 156 3.26 -10.54 12.98
N TYR A 157 4.40 -10.93 12.38
CA TYR A 157 4.64 -12.28 11.85
C TYR A 157 4.80 -13.30 12.98
N GLU A 158 5.55 -12.96 14.04
CA GLU A 158 5.69 -13.78 15.24
C GLU A 158 4.33 -14.10 15.86
N LYS A 159 3.47 -13.09 15.96
CA LYS A 159 2.12 -13.24 16.51
C LYS A 159 1.20 -14.04 15.58
N HIS A 160 1.30 -13.81 14.26
CA HIS A 160 0.46 -14.47 13.28
C HIS A 160 0.78 -15.98 13.18
N HIS A 161 2.06 -16.31 13.09
CA HIS A 161 2.53 -17.69 12.92
C HIS A 161 2.83 -18.39 14.25
N CYS A 162 2.73 -17.70 15.39
CA CYS A 162 3.05 -18.20 16.73
C CYS A 162 4.47 -18.77 16.83
N VAL A 163 5.43 -18.08 16.21
CA VAL A 163 6.85 -18.41 16.21
C VAL A 163 7.66 -17.25 16.77
N ARG A 164 8.92 -17.49 17.10
CA ARG A 164 9.85 -16.45 17.54
C ARG A 164 10.95 -16.26 16.49
N VAL A 165 11.25 -15.01 16.15
CA VAL A 165 12.25 -14.63 15.15
C VAL A 165 13.38 -13.82 15.81
N PRO A 166 14.49 -14.46 16.26
CA PRO A 166 15.63 -13.76 16.83
C PRO A 166 16.32 -12.83 15.83
N ASP A 167 17.02 -11.80 16.32
CA ASP A 167 17.74 -10.81 15.49
C ASP A 167 18.75 -11.45 14.52
N ALA A 168 19.39 -12.54 14.94
CA ALA A 168 20.30 -13.30 14.09
C ALA A 168 19.60 -13.90 12.87
N ILE A 169 18.36 -14.37 13.03
CA ILE A 169 17.53 -14.89 11.95
C ILE A 169 17.09 -13.76 11.02
N VAL A 170 16.66 -12.60 11.56
CA VAL A 170 16.34 -11.41 10.76
C VAL A 170 17.51 -11.04 9.84
N THR A 171 18.71 -10.95 10.40
CA THR A 171 19.93 -10.66 9.63
C THR A 171 20.20 -11.70 8.55
N SER A 172 19.96 -12.98 8.85
CA SER A 172 20.14 -14.08 7.90
C SER A 172 19.11 -14.02 6.77
N ILE A 173 17.84 -13.77 7.08
CA ILE A 173 16.75 -13.61 6.10
C ILE A 173 17.11 -12.54 5.08
N VAL A 174 17.50 -11.34 5.54
CA VAL A 174 17.85 -10.23 4.64
C VAL A 174 19.05 -10.57 3.76
N LYS A 175 20.10 -11.16 4.31
CA LYS A 175 21.29 -11.59 3.53
C LYS A 175 20.98 -12.70 2.52
N LEU A 176 20.13 -13.65 2.90
CA LEU A 176 19.76 -14.77 2.02
C LEU A 176 18.82 -14.29 0.92
N SER A 177 17.85 -13.45 1.22
CA SER A 177 16.96 -12.88 0.21
C SER A 177 17.72 -12.04 -0.81
N GLU A 178 18.67 -11.24 -0.37
CA GLU A 178 19.53 -10.46 -1.27
C GLU A 178 20.39 -11.33 -2.17
N ARG A 179 20.96 -12.40 -1.63
CA ARG A 179 21.86 -13.31 -2.36
C ARG A 179 21.16 -14.22 -3.36
N TYR A 180 19.98 -14.73 -3.01
CA TYR A 180 19.32 -15.82 -3.76
C TYR A 180 18.07 -15.39 -4.50
N ILE A 181 17.41 -14.29 -4.10
CA ILE A 181 16.24 -13.76 -4.79
C ILE A 181 16.67 -12.54 -5.60
N THR A 182 16.92 -12.76 -6.91
CA THR A 182 17.50 -11.75 -7.80
C THR A 182 16.48 -11.03 -8.68
N ASP A 183 15.26 -11.53 -8.75
CA ASP A 183 14.16 -11.02 -9.57
C ASP A 183 13.23 -10.06 -8.84
N ARG A 184 13.50 -9.80 -7.55
CA ARG A 184 12.72 -8.90 -6.70
C ARG A 184 13.63 -7.96 -5.91
N PHE A 185 13.03 -6.92 -5.31
CA PHE A 185 13.73 -5.87 -4.58
C PHE A 185 13.46 -5.94 -3.07
N LEU A 186 14.40 -5.42 -2.28
CA LEU A 186 14.20 -5.19 -0.86
C LEU A 186 13.23 -4.00 -0.65
N PRO A 187 12.44 -4.00 0.44
CA PRO A 187 12.39 -5.01 1.50
C PRO A 187 11.47 -6.21 1.19
N ASP A 188 10.67 -6.15 0.11
CA ASP A 188 9.60 -7.10 -0.21
C ASP A 188 10.08 -8.56 -0.23
N LYS A 189 11.15 -8.86 -0.96
CA LYS A 189 11.74 -10.22 -1.01
C LYS A 189 12.20 -10.76 0.35
N ALA A 190 12.57 -9.88 1.28
CA ALA A 190 12.96 -10.28 2.62
C ALA A 190 11.73 -10.49 3.52
N ILE A 191 10.67 -9.73 3.30
CA ILE A 191 9.38 -9.90 3.97
C ILE A 191 8.74 -11.22 3.57
N ASP A 192 8.70 -11.53 2.27
CA ASP A 192 8.18 -12.80 1.76
C ASP A 192 8.96 -14.00 2.35
N LEU A 193 10.29 -13.90 2.38
CA LEU A 193 11.12 -14.96 2.96
C LEU A 193 10.89 -15.12 4.46
N LEU A 194 10.63 -14.02 5.19
CA LEU A 194 10.26 -14.05 6.60
C LEU A 194 8.95 -14.79 6.80
N ASP A 195 7.92 -14.43 6.03
CA ASP A 195 6.60 -15.05 6.11
C ASP A 195 6.64 -16.54 5.83
N GLU A 196 7.28 -16.92 4.72
CA GLU A 196 7.44 -18.33 4.34
C GLU A 196 8.24 -19.14 5.38
N ALA A 197 9.32 -18.56 5.93
CA ALA A 197 10.10 -19.22 6.96
C ALA A 197 9.31 -19.44 8.25
N CYS A 198 8.50 -18.45 8.65
CA CYS A 198 7.60 -18.55 9.81
C CYS A 198 6.51 -19.59 9.58
N ALA A 199 5.88 -19.61 8.42
CA ALA A 199 4.86 -20.58 8.04
C ALA A 199 5.44 -22.00 8.02
N CYS A 200 6.62 -22.20 7.41
CA CYS A 200 7.33 -23.47 7.39
C CYS A 200 7.70 -23.97 8.81
N CYS A 201 8.11 -23.06 9.69
CA CYS A 201 8.41 -23.39 11.08
C CYS A 201 7.16 -23.87 11.81
N ASN A 202 6.06 -23.15 11.67
CA ASN A 202 4.77 -23.51 12.26
C ASN A 202 4.30 -24.89 11.78
N LEU A 203 4.34 -25.17 10.47
CA LEU A 203 3.92 -26.46 9.89
C LEU A 203 4.77 -27.64 10.35
N ARG A 204 6.03 -27.43 10.69
CA ARG A 204 6.92 -28.49 11.18
C ARG A 204 6.75 -28.81 12.66
N HIS A 205 6.01 -27.98 13.40
CA HIS A 205 5.79 -28.10 14.84
C HIS A 205 4.29 -28.19 15.13
N PRO A 206 3.67 -29.41 15.05
CA PRO A 206 2.25 -29.59 15.26
C PRO A 206 1.78 -29.15 16.65
N GLU A 207 2.68 -29.11 17.62
CA GLU A 207 2.42 -28.62 18.98
C GLU A 207 1.96 -27.14 18.98
N ILE A 208 2.40 -26.34 18.00
CA ILE A 208 1.98 -24.93 17.85
C ILE A 208 0.50 -24.89 17.47
N THR A 209 0.07 -25.74 16.56
CA THR A 209 -1.33 -25.83 16.13
C THR A 209 -2.23 -26.26 17.28
N GLU A 210 -1.82 -27.26 18.06
CA GLU A 210 -2.55 -27.76 19.22
C GLU A 210 -2.66 -26.67 20.32
N LEU A 211 -1.60 -25.89 20.53
CA LEU A 211 -1.60 -24.76 21.46
C LEU A 211 -2.62 -23.70 21.02
N LEU A 212 -2.63 -23.34 19.72
CA LEU A 212 -3.55 -22.34 19.15
C LEU A 212 -5.01 -22.77 19.26
N GLU A 213 -5.29 -24.04 18.97
CA GLU A 213 -6.67 -24.58 19.12
C GLU A 213 -7.12 -24.55 20.59
N THR A 214 -6.20 -24.87 21.51
CA THR A 214 -6.49 -24.84 22.94
C THR A 214 -6.73 -23.40 23.41
N GLN A 215 -5.91 -22.44 22.98
CA GLN A 215 -6.11 -21.03 23.30
C GLN A 215 -7.44 -20.50 22.77
N ARG A 216 -7.83 -20.84 21.53
CA ARG A 216 -9.14 -20.48 20.98
C ARG A 216 -10.28 -21.01 21.84
N LYS A 217 -10.23 -22.28 22.23
CA LYS A 217 -11.23 -22.88 23.10
C LYS A 217 -11.33 -22.17 24.46
N VAL A 218 -10.19 -21.78 25.04
CA VAL A 218 -10.17 -21.02 26.29
C VAL A 218 -10.86 -19.67 26.10
N THR A 219 -10.50 -18.91 25.06
CA THR A 219 -11.12 -17.60 24.78
C THR A 219 -12.63 -17.72 24.51
N GLU A 220 -13.07 -18.76 23.79
CA GLU A 220 -14.50 -19.03 23.56
C GLU A 220 -15.25 -19.35 24.86
N LEU A 221 -14.63 -20.11 25.75
CA LEU A 221 -15.21 -20.46 27.06
C LEU A 221 -15.28 -19.24 27.98
N GLU A 222 -14.23 -18.42 28.02
CA GLU A 222 -14.21 -17.17 28.79
C GLU A 222 -15.28 -16.17 28.30
N ALA A 223 -15.43 -16.03 26.97
CA ALA A 223 -16.49 -15.21 26.39
C ALA A 223 -17.89 -15.70 26.79
N ARG A 224 -18.10 -17.01 26.76
CA ARG A 224 -19.36 -17.64 27.14
C ARG A 224 -19.67 -17.54 28.65
N GLU A 225 -18.62 -17.62 29.49
CA GLU A 225 -18.73 -17.39 30.92
C GLU A 225 -19.16 -15.94 31.19
N HIS A 226 -18.52 -14.97 30.52
CA HIS A 226 -18.87 -13.55 30.65
C HIS A 226 -20.30 -13.24 30.21
N GLU A 227 -20.80 -13.87 29.14
CA GLU A 227 -22.20 -13.76 28.70
C GLU A 227 -23.19 -14.33 29.72
N LEU A 228 -22.81 -15.41 30.40
CA LEU A 228 -23.65 -16.04 31.43
C LEU A 228 -23.66 -15.27 32.77
N GLU A 229 -22.55 -14.60 33.09
CA GLU A 229 -22.44 -13.77 34.30
C GLU A 229 -23.16 -12.43 34.16
N ASN A 230 -23.28 -11.90 32.94
CA ASN A 230 -23.93 -10.61 32.64
C ASN A 230 -25.05 -10.82 31.59
N PRO A 231 -26.14 -11.54 31.95
CA PRO A 231 -27.30 -11.61 31.05
C PRO A 231 -27.97 -10.23 30.99
N GLU A 232 -28.09 -9.65 29.77
CA GLU A 232 -28.87 -8.44 29.53
C GLU A 232 -30.36 -8.63 29.88
#